data_32ca67fc31ee726bf16813f9f8db7aaf
#
_entry.id   32ca67fc31ee726bf16813f9f8db7aaf
#
_cell.length_a   1.000
_cell.length_b   1.000
_cell.length_c   1.000
_cell.angle_alpha   90.00
_cell.angle_beta   90.00
_cell.angle_gamma   90.00
#
_symmetry.space_group_name_H-M   'P 1'
#
loop_
_entity.id
_entity.type
_entity.pdbx_description
1 polymer ?
#
loop_
_entity_poly.entity_id
_entity_poly.type
_entity_poly.pdbx_seq_one_letter_code
_entity_poly.pdbx_strand_id
1 'polypeptide(L)'
;MRLSGKVAVVTGAGSGMGRSTALLFAREGATVVGSDINAANLEAVTAEATAAGGKMIGVLGNIAKREDAEALIQRAIDDYGQLDVLVNNAGIMDAMEGVANFKDETFERVMGVNLYGPFVTCRAAVKHMKERGKGAIVNVASVAGVSGAAAGAVYTASKHALIGLSRNTAYAYAPFGVRCNTLIVGGVETAIMAGADPAKFDHEALAQYGKWHAVNPRTLQPDEVAKLSLFLVSDEASGVNGAEVAVDGGWTAAC
;
A
#
# COMPACT_ATOMS: atom_id res chain seq x y z
N MET A 1 15.64 -4.85 16.78
CA MET A 1 15.37 -4.53 15.36
C MET A 1 14.67 -5.72 14.70
N ARG A 2 13.39 -5.52 14.38
CA ARG A 2 12.49 -6.60 13.90
C ARG A 2 12.72 -7.00 12.45
N LEU A 3 13.42 -6.15 11.67
CA LEU A 3 13.72 -6.37 10.25
C LEU A 3 15.23 -6.38 9.96
N SER A 4 16.04 -6.68 10.97
CA SER A 4 17.50 -6.73 10.83
C SER A 4 17.94 -7.65 9.67
N GLY A 5 18.69 -7.10 8.72
CA GLY A 5 19.21 -7.82 7.56
C GLY A 5 18.18 -8.15 6.47
N LYS A 6 16.91 -7.70 6.59
CA LYS A 6 15.88 -7.86 5.55
C LYS A 6 15.98 -6.74 4.52
N VAL A 7 15.62 -7.04 3.28
CA VAL A 7 15.42 -6.07 2.19
C VAL A 7 13.93 -5.88 1.96
N ALA A 8 13.47 -4.62 2.03
CA ALA A 8 12.07 -4.27 1.93
C ALA A 8 11.82 -3.29 0.78
N VAL A 9 10.86 -3.59 -0.08
CA VAL A 9 10.33 -2.66 -1.07
C VAL A 9 9.06 -2.01 -0.52
N VAL A 10 8.96 -0.67 -0.61
CA VAL A 10 7.79 0.11 -0.22
C VAL A 10 7.39 1.04 -1.36
N THR A 11 6.18 0.91 -1.89
CA THR A 11 5.64 1.80 -2.94
C THR A 11 4.90 3.00 -2.33
N GLY A 12 4.96 4.17 -3.00
CA GLY A 12 4.40 5.41 -2.45
C GLY A 12 5.18 5.89 -1.21
N ALA A 13 6.51 5.69 -1.19
CA ALA A 13 7.36 5.94 -0.03
C ALA A 13 7.64 7.42 0.22
N GLY A 14 7.29 8.33 -0.70
CA GLY A 14 7.58 9.75 -0.58
C GLY A 14 6.67 10.51 0.38
N SER A 15 5.51 9.98 0.76
CA SER A 15 4.57 10.69 1.62
C SER A 15 3.68 9.78 2.47
N GLY A 16 2.95 10.35 3.42
CA GLY A 16 1.89 9.69 4.17
C GLY A 16 2.32 8.36 4.82
N MET A 17 1.48 7.33 4.65
CA MET A 17 1.70 6.00 5.23
C MET A 17 2.95 5.32 4.66
N GLY A 18 3.22 5.48 3.35
CA GLY A 18 4.41 4.90 2.72
C GLY A 18 5.71 5.47 3.28
N ARG A 19 5.78 6.80 3.48
CA ARG A 19 6.90 7.46 4.15
C ARG A 19 7.09 6.94 5.57
N SER A 20 6.02 6.92 6.37
CA SER A 20 6.09 6.42 7.75
C SER A 20 6.53 4.95 7.81
N THR A 21 6.06 4.12 6.89
CA THR A 21 6.46 2.72 6.78
C THR A 21 7.93 2.58 6.40
N ALA A 22 8.41 3.31 5.39
CA ALA A 22 9.80 3.26 4.95
C ALA A 22 10.77 3.69 6.06
N LEU A 23 10.48 4.80 6.73
CA LEU A 23 11.29 5.28 7.86
C LEU A 23 11.29 4.31 9.04
N LEU A 24 10.14 3.74 9.39
CA LEU A 24 10.05 2.76 10.47
C LEU A 24 10.83 1.49 10.14
N PHE A 25 10.71 0.97 8.91
CA PHE A 25 11.43 -0.23 8.49
C PHE A 25 12.94 -0.02 8.49
N ALA A 26 13.41 1.14 8.02
CA ALA A 26 14.83 1.50 8.07
C ALA A 26 15.35 1.56 9.52
N ARG A 27 14.58 2.14 10.45
CA ARG A 27 14.91 2.15 11.90
C ARG A 27 14.92 0.76 12.52
N GLU A 28 14.09 -0.15 11.99
CA GLU A 28 14.03 -1.55 12.42
C GLU A 28 15.05 -2.47 11.73
N GLY A 29 16.02 -1.88 11.03
CA GLY A 29 17.19 -2.56 10.50
C GLY A 29 17.01 -3.15 9.10
N ALA A 30 15.92 -2.84 8.40
CA ALA A 30 15.79 -3.18 6.99
C ALA A 30 16.64 -2.27 6.10
N THR A 31 17.08 -2.81 4.97
CA THR A 31 17.45 -2.00 3.82
C THR A 31 16.20 -1.74 3.00
N VAL A 32 15.79 -0.48 2.89
CA VAL A 32 14.53 -0.09 2.23
C VAL A 32 14.83 0.38 0.80
N VAL A 33 14.10 -0.17 -0.16
CA VAL A 33 14.00 0.32 -1.54
C VAL A 33 12.65 0.99 -1.68
N GLY A 34 12.61 2.31 -1.53
CA GLY A 34 11.38 3.10 -1.60
C GLY A 34 11.13 3.59 -3.03
N SER A 35 9.88 3.55 -3.49
CA SER A 35 9.50 4.13 -4.78
C SER A 35 8.38 5.14 -4.64
N ASP A 36 8.49 6.22 -5.42
CA ASP A 36 7.46 7.26 -5.56
C ASP A 36 7.55 7.91 -6.94
N ILE A 37 6.48 8.58 -7.38
CA ILE A 37 6.49 9.41 -8.60
C ILE A 37 7.03 10.82 -8.34
N ASN A 38 7.09 11.25 -7.09
CA ASN A 38 7.58 12.57 -6.68
C ASN A 38 9.05 12.47 -6.24
N ALA A 39 9.95 12.92 -7.10
CA ALA A 39 11.40 12.85 -6.87
C ALA A 39 11.82 13.61 -5.60
N ALA A 40 11.30 14.83 -5.40
CA ALA A 40 11.69 15.68 -4.26
C ALA A 40 11.27 15.05 -2.91
N ASN A 41 10.05 14.51 -2.85
CA ASN A 41 9.56 13.83 -1.65
C ASN A 41 10.39 12.57 -1.36
N LEU A 42 10.69 11.79 -2.40
CA LEU A 42 11.47 10.56 -2.28
C LEU A 42 12.90 10.83 -1.81
N GLU A 43 13.54 11.85 -2.35
CA GLU A 43 14.87 12.30 -1.94
C GLU A 43 14.88 12.75 -0.46
N ALA A 44 13.88 13.56 -0.06
CA ALA A 44 13.77 14.03 1.33
C ALA A 44 13.61 12.87 2.32
N VAL A 45 12.76 11.87 2.01
CA VAL A 45 12.57 10.69 2.88
C VAL A 45 13.83 9.83 2.93
N THR A 46 14.52 9.67 1.81
CA THR A 46 15.77 8.91 1.74
C THR A 46 16.86 9.57 2.59
N ALA A 47 17.00 10.90 2.51
CA ALA A 47 17.93 11.66 3.32
C ALA A 47 17.59 11.56 4.82
N GLU A 48 16.32 11.66 5.19
CA GLU A 48 15.84 11.52 6.57
C GLU A 48 16.15 10.13 7.14
N ALA A 49 15.88 9.07 6.38
CA ALA A 49 16.20 7.69 6.79
C ALA A 49 17.69 7.51 7.05
N THR A 50 18.53 8.05 6.16
CA THR A 50 20.00 7.99 6.26
C THR A 50 20.53 8.79 7.45
N ALA A 51 20.01 10.00 7.66
CA ALA A 51 20.38 10.85 8.80
C ALA A 51 20.03 10.20 10.15
N ALA A 52 18.97 9.37 10.18
CA ALA A 52 18.59 8.58 11.34
C ALA A 52 19.40 7.27 11.51
N GLY A 53 20.42 7.02 10.67
CA GLY A 53 21.25 5.81 10.72
C GLY A 53 20.63 4.59 10.03
N GLY A 54 19.51 4.75 9.35
CA GLY A 54 18.86 3.70 8.56
C GLY A 54 19.46 3.56 7.16
N LYS A 55 19.04 2.51 6.45
CA LYS A 55 19.46 2.25 5.06
C LYS A 55 18.26 2.38 4.14
N MET A 56 18.30 3.35 3.22
CA MET A 56 17.26 3.54 2.22
C MET A 56 17.84 4.03 0.90
N ILE A 57 17.32 3.52 -0.21
CA ILE A 57 17.49 4.09 -1.55
C ILE A 57 16.13 4.46 -2.13
N GLY A 58 16.10 5.54 -2.91
CA GLY A 58 14.93 5.98 -3.66
C GLY A 58 14.98 5.51 -5.11
N VAL A 59 13.89 4.96 -5.61
CA VAL A 59 13.69 4.58 -7.02
C VAL A 59 12.50 5.37 -7.56
N LEU A 60 12.78 6.35 -8.40
CA LEU A 60 11.73 7.13 -9.05
C LEU A 60 11.01 6.24 -10.07
N GLY A 61 9.67 6.19 -10.00
CA GLY A 61 8.89 5.40 -10.92
C GLY A 61 7.38 5.53 -10.72
N ASN A 62 6.64 5.28 -11.79
CA ASN A 62 5.18 5.22 -11.78
C ASN A 62 4.74 3.76 -11.70
N ILE A 63 4.20 3.35 -10.56
CA ILE A 63 3.80 1.97 -10.30
C ILE A 63 2.69 1.47 -11.25
N ALA A 64 1.95 2.37 -11.92
CA ALA A 64 1.00 2.00 -12.95
C ALA A 64 1.66 1.58 -14.28
N LYS A 65 2.95 1.87 -14.46
CA LYS A 65 3.73 1.41 -15.60
C LYS A 65 4.40 0.09 -15.26
N ARG A 66 4.18 -0.90 -16.13
CA ARG A 66 4.73 -2.25 -15.92
C ARG A 66 6.25 -2.24 -15.75
N GLU A 67 6.92 -1.51 -16.62
CA GLU A 67 8.38 -1.45 -16.67
C GLU A 67 8.95 -0.88 -15.37
N ASP A 68 8.36 0.21 -14.85
CA ASP A 68 8.79 0.84 -13.61
C ASP A 68 8.55 -0.08 -12.39
N ALA A 69 7.38 -0.76 -12.36
CA ALA A 69 7.03 -1.69 -11.29
C ALA A 69 7.92 -2.94 -11.27
N GLU A 70 8.25 -3.51 -12.43
CA GLU A 70 9.19 -4.63 -12.55
C GLU A 70 10.62 -4.19 -12.20
N ALA A 71 11.06 -3.03 -12.71
CA ALA A 71 12.39 -2.48 -12.43
C ALA A 71 12.60 -2.20 -10.93
N LEU A 72 11.57 -1.74 -10.21
CA LEU A 72 11.64 -1.53 -8.77
C LEU A 72 12.00 -2.82 -8.01
N ILE A 73 11.32 -3.91 -8.32
CA ILE A 73 11.57 -5.21 -7.68
C ILE A 73 12.94 -5.75 -8.09
N GLN A 74 13.27 -5.66 -9.38
CA GLN A 74 14.56 -6.10 -9.90
C GLN A 74 15.72 -5.33 -9.25
N ARG A 75 15.58 -4.01 -9.05
CA ARG A 75 16.57 -3.17 -8.39
C ARG A 75 16.90 -3.64 -6.96
N ALA A 76 15.88 -4.05 -6.20
CA ALA A 76 16.10 -4.60 -4.85
C ALA A 76 16.90 -5.92 -4.91
N ILE A 77 16.61 -6.77 -5.89
CA ILE A 77 17.28 -8.06 -6.08
C ILE A 77 18.73 -7.86 -6.57
N ASP A 78 18.95 -6.97 -7.55
CA ASP A 78 20.27 -6.75 -8.14
C ASP A 78 21.24 -6.09 -7.15
N ASP A 79 20.77 -5.10 -6.38
CA ASP A 79 21.63 -4.36 -5.46
C ASP A 79 21.93 -5.16 -4.17
N TYR A 80 21.01 -6.03 -3.72
CA TYR A 80 21.12 -6.66 -2.40
C TYR A 80 21.03 -8.20 -2.42
N GLY A 81 20.85 -8.81 -3.58
CA GLY A 81 20.76 -10.27 -3.73
C GLY A 81 19.50 -10.89 -3.13
N GLN A 82 18.58 -10.08 -2.60
CA GLN A 82 17.38 -10.58 -1.90
C GLN A 82 16.23 -9.56 -1.89
N LEU A 83 15.01 -10.10 -1.72
CA LEU A 83 13.81 -9.36 -1.41
C LEU A 83 13.01 -10.18 -0.39
N ASP A 84 12.86 -9.64 0.82
CA ASP A 84 12.15 -10.33 1.92
C ASP A 84 10.75 -9.77 2.15
N VAL A 85 10.57 -8.48 1.87
CA VAL A 85 9.34 -7.74 2.17
C VAL A 85 8.90 -6.89 0.99
N LEU A 86 7.60 -6.94 0.67
CA LEU A 86 6.95 -6.02 -0.26
C LEU A 86 5.75 -5.35 0.44
N VAL A 87 5.72 -4.01 0.43
CA VAL A 87 4.55 -3.23 0.86
C VAL A 87 4.00 -2.46 -0.34
N ASN A 88 2.88 -2.92 -0.88
CA ASN A 88 2.10 -2.20 -1.88
C ASN A 88 1.24 -1.16 -1.18
N ASN A 89 1.80 0.04 -0.99
CA ASN A 89 1.14 1.14 -0.31
C ASN A 89 0.68 2.24 -1.29
N ALA A 90 1.34 2.41 -2.43
CA ALA A 90 0.93 3.42 -3.41
C ALA A 90 -0.55 3.29 -3.76
N GLY A 91 -1.26 4.42 -3.75
CA GLY A 91 -2.68 4.46 -4.04
C GLY A 91 -3.15 5.89 -4.29
N ILE A 92 -4.18 6.02 -5.09
CA ILE A 92 -4.83 7.29 -5.43
C ILE A 92 -6.33 7.15 -5.34
N MET A 93 -7.01 8.28 -5.08
CA MET A 93 -8.47 8.35 -5.04
C MET A 93 -9.07 8.62 -6.42
N ASP A 94 -10.34 8.28 -6.57
CA ASP A 94 -11.23 8.85 -7.58
C ASP A 94 -11.80 10.21 -7.10
N ALA A 95 -12.71 10.81 -7.86
CA ALA A 95 -13.36 12.05 -7.48
C ALA A 95 -14.69 11.82 -6.74
N MET A 96 -14.79 10.74 -5.97
CA MET A 96 -16.02 10.32 -5.26
C MET A 96 -17.21 10.11 -6.20
N GLU A 97 -16.94 9.67 -7.42
CA GLU A 97 -17.94 9.51 -8.47
C GLU A 97 -18.75 8.24 -8.29
N GLY A 98 -20.09 8.36 -8.44
CA GLY A 98 -20.96 7.22 -8.62
C GLY A 98 -20.75 6.57 -10.00
N VAL A 99 -21.27 5.34 -10.18
CA VAL A 99 -21.06 4.57 -11.42
C VAL A 99 -21.58 5.29 -12.69
N ALA A 100 -22.58 6.14 -12.57
CA ALA A 100 -23.14 6.88 -13.71
C ALA A 100 -22.24 8.02 -14.20
N ASN A 101 -21.38 8.55 -13.34
CA ASN A 101 -20.65 9.80 -13.56
C ASN A 101 -19.14 9.62 -13.69
N PHE A 102 -18.59 8.41 -13.46
CA PHE A 102 -17.14 8.19 -13.57
C PHE A 102 -16.68 8.38 -15.02
N LYS A 103 -15.41 8.75 -15.17
CA LYS A 103 -14.75 8.92 -16.46
C LYS A 103 -13.79 7.77 -16.72
N ASP A 104 -13.66 7.35 -17.98
CA ASP A 104 -12.77 6.26 -18.38
C ASP A 104 -11.32 6.54 -17.95
N GLU A 105 -10.86 7.79 -18.05
CA GLU A 105 -9.52 8.20 -17.62
C GLU A 105 -9.34 8.05 -16.09
N THR A 106 -10.40 8.29 -15.29
CA THR A 106 -10.38 8.03 -13.84
C THR A 106 -10.27 6.54 -13.58
N PHE A 107 -11.02 5.72 -14.31
CA PHE A 107 -10.96 4.27 -14.21
C PHE A 107 -9.56 3.74 -14.51
N GLU A 108 -8.99 4.08 -15.66
CA GLU A 108 -7.66 3.63 -16.07
C GLU A 108 -6.58 4.05 -15.06
N ARG A 109 -6.61 5.31 -14.62
CA ARG A 109 -5.63 5.86 -13.68
C ARG A 109 -5.71 5.17 -12.31
N VAL A 110 -6.91 5.04 -11.74
CA VAL A 110 -7.10 4.46 -10.41
C VAL A 110 -6.83 2.95 -10.42
N MET A 111 -7.36 2.22 -11.39
CA MET A 111 -7.10 0.79 -11.54
C MET A 111 -5.63 0.51 -11.85
N GLY A 112 -4.98 1.37 -12.63
CA GLY A 112 -3.55 1.28 -12.93
C GLY A 112 -2.69 1.33 -11.67
N VAL A 113 -2.92 2.32 -10.80
CA VAL A 113 -2.13 2.47 -9.56
C VAL A 113 -2.56 1.49 -8.48
N ASN A 114 -3.88 1.40 -8.19
CA ASN A 114 -4.36 0.70 -7.01
C ASN A 114 -4.42 -0.83 -7.18
N LEU A 115 -4.45 -1.33 -8.43
CA LEU A 115 -4.60 -2.76 -8.70
C LEU A 115 -3.52 -3.31 -9.64
N TYR A 116 -3.35 -2.74 -10.84
CA TYR A 116 -2.41 -3.28 -11.82
C TYR A 116 -0.96 -3.20 -11.31
N GLY A 117 -0.56 -2.08 -10.70
CA GLY A 117 0.74 -1.93 -10.04
C GLY A 117 1.03 -3.04 -9.03
N PRO A 118 0.15 -3.24 -8.01
CA PRO A 118 0.25 -4.37 -7.09
C PRO A 118 0.29 -5.75 -7.74
N PHE A 119 -0.44 -5.99 -8.84
CA PHE A 119 -0.32 -7.22 -9.60
C PHE A 119 1.09 -7.44 -10.15
N VAL A 120 1.69 -6.40 -10.73
CA VAL A 120 3.02 -6.47 -11.33
C VAL A 120 4.09 -6.67 -10.26
N THR A 121 4.05 -5.88 -9.19
CA THR A 121 5.03 -5.99 -8.09
C THR A 121 4.91 -7.32 -7.35
N CYS A 122 3.69 -7.80 -7.04
CA CYS A 122 3.47 -9.11 -6.44
C CYS A 122 4.01 -10.23 -7.34
N ARG A 123 3.70 -10.18 -8.66
CA ARG A 123 4.21 -11.17 -9.63
C ARG A 123 5.73 -11.25 -9.64
N ALA A 124 6.41 -10.11 -9.67
CA ALA A 124 7.87 -10.05 -9.69
C ALA A 124 8.46 -10.51 -8.34
N ALA A 125 7.93 -10.02 -7.23
CA ALA A 125 8.40 -10.37 -5.87
C ALA A 125 8.21 -11.85 -5.56
N VAL A 126 7.04 -12.40 -5.85
CA VAL A 126 6.71 -13.81 -5.55
C VAL A 126 7.62 -14.79 -6.30
N LYS A 127 8.02 -14.49 -7.53
CA LYS A 127 8.98 -15.33 -8.27
C LYS A 127 10.26 -15.53 -7.46
N HIS A 128 10.85 -14.43 -6.99
CA HIS A 128 12.07 -14.45 -6.18
C HIS A 128 11.84 -15.04 -4.78
N MET A 129 10.78 -14.63 -4.08
CA MET A 129 10.46 -15.12 -2.73
C MET A 129 10.21 -16.63 -2.70
N LYS A 130 9.52 -17.17 -3.73
CA LYS A 130 9.29 -18.60 -3.88
C LYS A 130 10.58 -19.40 -4.00
N GLU A 131 11.55 -18.95 -4.78
CA GLU A 131 12.85 -19.61 -4.94
C GLU A 131 13.65 -19.60 -3.64
N ARG A 132 13.48 -18.55 -2.83
CA ARG A 132 14.13 -18.42 -1.52
C ARG A 132 13.39 -19.15 -0.39
N GLY A 133 12.18 -19.63 -0.62
CA GLY A 133 11.35 -20.30 0.39
C GLY A 133 10.85 -19.37 1.50
N LYS A 134 10.85 -18.05 1.30
CA LYS A 134 10.40 -17.05 2.29
C LYS A 134 10.06 -15.71 1.65
N GLY A 135 9.06 -15.03 2.23
CA GLY A 135 8.67 -13.68 1.85
C GLY A 135 7.46 -13.19 2.62
N ALA A 136 7.31 -11.87 2.74
CA ALA A 136 6.15 -11.26 3.36
C ALA A 136 5.65 -10.08 2.52
N ILE A 137 4.37 -10.12 2.16
CA ILE A 137 3.71 -9.09 1.36
C ILE A 137 2.60 -8.45 2.20
N VAL A 138 2.54 -7.13 2.18
CA VAL A 138 1.41 -6.37 2.72
C VAL A 138 0.82 -5.51 1.60
N ASN A 139 -0.46 -5.69 1.33
CA ASN A 139 -1.22 -4.86 0.41
C ASN A 139 -2.09 -3.88 1.21
N VAL A 140 -1.91 -2.58 0.98
CA VAL A 140 -2.67 -1.53 1.65
C VAL A 140 -3.97 -1.29 0.91
N ALA A 141 -5.05 -1.91 1.40
CA ALA A 141 -6.40 -1.69 0.93
C ALA A 141 -7.04 -0.50 1.68
N SER A 142 -8.34 -0.54 1.88
CA SER A 142 -9.12 0.51 2.51
C SER A 142 -10.41 -0.10 3.08
N VAL A 143 -11.06 0.59 3.97
CA VAL A 143 -12.47 0.34 4.35
C VAL A 143 -13.37 0.34 3.11
N ALA A 144 -13.01 1.06 2.04
CA ALA A 144 -13.67 0.97 0.74
C ALA A 144 -13.47 -0.38 0.03
N GLY A 145 -12.58 -1.25 0.51
CA GLY A 145 -12.43 -2.61 0.01
C GLY A 145 -13.37 -3.62 0.64
N VAL A 146 -14.11 -3.23 1.69
CA VAL A 146 -15.08 -4.07 2.41
C VAL A 146 -16.45 -3.40 2.56
N SER A 147 -16.57 -2.12 2.14
CA SER A 147 -17.82 -1.35 2.17
C SER A 147 -17.97 -0.56 0.87
N GLY A 148 -19.18 -0.52 0.32
CA GLY A 148 -19.52 0.31 -0.84
C GLY A 148 -19.75 1.80 -0.53
N ALA A 149 -19.71 2.19 0.75
CA ALA A 149 -20.11 3.52 1.19
C ALA A 149 -18.93 4.48 1.46
N ALA A 150 -17.68 4.00 1.32
CA ALA A 150 -16.52 4.75 1.80
C ALA A 150 -15.87 5.67 0.75
N ALA A 151 -16.09 5.40 -0.55
CA ALA A 151 -15.45 6.13 -1.65
C ALA A 151 -16.27 5.96 -2.94
N GLY A 152 -15.82 6.60 -4.02
CA GLY A 152 -16.43 6.46 -5.33
C GLY A 152 -16.32 5.04 -5.90
N ALA A 153 -17.02 4.80 -6.99
CA ALA A 153 -17.21 3.47 -7.57
C ALA A 153 -15.90 2.81 -8.00
N VAL A 154 -15.00 3.58 -8.64
CA VAL A 154 -13.74 3.04 -9.17
C VAL A 154 -12.76 2.73 -8.06
N TYR A 155 -12.61 3.61 -7.09
CA TYR A 155 -11.75 3.37 -5.93
C TYR A 155 -12.23 2.16 -5.14
N THR A 156 -13.54 2.09 -4.85
CA THR A 156 -14.17 0.96 -4.18
C THR A 156 -13.90 -0.36 -4.90
N ALA A 157 -14.13 -0.41 -6.21
CA ALA A 157 -13.84 -1.59 -7.02
C ALA A 157 -12.36 -1.99 -6.97
N SER A 158 -11.44 -1.00 -7.07
CA SER A 158 -10.00 -1.26 -7.02
C SER A 158 -9.54 -1.88 -5.70
N LYS A 159 -10.10 -1.41 -4.57
CA LYS A 159 -9.73 -1.90 -3.23
C LYS A 159 -10.33 -3.27 -2.91
N HIS A 160 -11.55 -3.56 -3.37
CA HIS A 160 -12.12 -4.92 -3.33
C HIS A 160 -11.28 -5.91 -4.16
N ALA A 161 -10.89 -5.50 -5.37
CA ALA A 161 -10.06 -6.34 -6.23
C ALA A 161 -8.67 -6.61 -5.62
N LEU A 162 -8.07 -5.62 -4.95
CA LEU A 162 -6.79 -5.77 -4.25
C LEU A 162 -6.86 -6.79 -3.10
N ILE A 163 -7.98 -6.84 -2.38
CA ILE A 163 -8.24 -7.86 -1.36
C ILE A 163 -8.30 -9.25 -2.01
N GLY A 164 -9.01 -9.38 -3.13
CA GLY A 164 -9.08 -10.63 -3.88
C GLY A 164 -7.70 -11.12 -4.35
N LEU A 165 -6.86 -10.21 -4.89
CA LEU A 165 -5.47 -10.50 -5.24
C LEU A 165 -4.66 -10.99 -4.03
N SER A 166 -4.84 -10.34 -2.88
CA SER A 166 -4.11 -10.67 -1.65
C SER A 166 -4.47 -12.08 -1.15
N ARG A 167 -5.75 -12.40 -1.11
CA ARG A 167 -6.25 -13.75 -0.72
C ARG A 167 -5.70 -14.84 -1.63
N ASN A 168 -5.76 -14.60 -2.97
CA ASN A 168 -5.21 -15.55 -3.94
C ASN A 168 -3.71 -15.73 -3.75
N THR A 169 -2.95 -14.64 -3.60
CA THR A 169 -1.50 -14.70 -3.39
C THR A 169 -1.16 -15.45 -2.11
N ALA A 170 -1.87 -15.17 -1.01
CA ALA A 170 -1.66 -15.85 0.27
C ALA A 170 -1.84 -17.36 0.15
N TYR A 171 -2.92 -17.81 -0.48
CA TYR A 171 -3.22 -19.23 -0.64
C TYR A 171 -2.26 -19.94 -1.60
N ALA A 172 -2.06 -19.35 -2.79
CA ALA A 172 -1.28 -19.98 -3.84
C ALA A 172 0.21 -20.13 -3.49
N TYR A 173 0.75 -19.23 -2.66
CA TYR A 173 2.19 -19.23 -2.35
C TYR A 173 2.54 -19.59 -0.91
N ALA A 174 1.56 -19.94 -0.08
CA ALA A 174 1.78 -20.46 1.27
C ALA A 174 2.73 -21.69 1.29
N PRO A 175 2.62 -22.68 0.37
CA PRO A 175 3.54 -23.83 0.33
C PRO A 175 5.00 -23.47 0.09
N PHE A 176 5.25 -22.26 -0.38
CA PHE A 176 6.59 -21.74 -0.69
C PHE A 176 7.10 -20.77 0.39
N GLY A 177 6.47 -20.71 1.56
CA GLY A 177 6.89 -19.84 2.65
C GLY A 177 6.61 -18.33 2.41
N VAL A 178 5.75 -17.98 1.45
CA VAL A 178 5.36 -16.60 1.18
C VAL A 178 4.04 -16.30 1.88
N ARG A 179 4.02 -15.23 2.68
CA ARG A 179 2.82 -14.70 3.33
C ARG A 179 2.35 -13.43 2.63
N CYS A 180 1.04 -13.27 2.50
CA CYS A 180 0.42 -12.06 1.96
C CYS A 180 -0.76 -11.67 2.82
N ASN A 181 -0.72 -10.47 3.40
CA ASN A 181 -1.80 -9.94 4.23
C ASN A 181 -2.28 -8.59 3.71
N THR A 182 -3.48 -8.21 4.09
CA THR A 182 -4.13 -6.97 3.66
C THR A 182 -4.40 -6.08 4.87
N LEU A 183 -4.10 -4.79 4.75
CA LEU A 183 -4.55 -3.77 5.68
C LEU A 183 -5.85 -3.14 5.18
N ILE A 184 -6.88 -3.18 5.99
CA ILE A 184 -8.15 -2.47 5.75
C ILE A 184 -8.04 -1.12 6.47
N VAL A 185 -7.60 -0.10 5.73
CA VAL A 185 -7.24 1.20 6.30
C VAL A 185 -8.44 2.13 6.28
N GLY A 186 -8.70 2.78 7.42
CA GLY A 186 -9.71 3.83 7.57
C GLY A 186 -9.24 5.21 7.12
N GLY A 187 -9.80 6.25 7.73
CA GLY A 187 -9.35 7.63 7.53
C GLY A 187 -7.98 7.85 8.17
N VAL A 188 -6.99 8.29 7.37
CA VAL A 188 -5.62 8.59 7.82
C VAL A 188 -5.25 9.99 7.38
N GLU A 189 -4.57 10.74 8.25
CA GLU A 189 -4.04 12.06 7.94
C GLU A 189 -2.89 11.94 6.92
N THR A 190 -3.24 12.07 5.64
CA THR A 190 -2.30 11.95 4.52
C THR A 190 -2.63 12.95 3.42
N ALA A 191 -1.68 13.11 2.50
CA ALA A 191 -1.86 13.96 1.33
C ALA A 191 -2.64 13.27 0.18
N ILE A 192 -3.33 12.15 0.41
CA ILE A 192 -4.01 11.40 -0.66
C ILE A 192 -5.07 12.24 -1.41
N MET A 193 -5.65 13.22 -0.71
CA MET A 193 -6.58 14.20 -1.28
C MET A 193 -5.91 15.54 -1.61
N ALA A 194 -4.59 15.68 -1.41
CA ALA A 194 -3.88 16.91 -1.70
C ALA A 194 -3.92 17.20 -3.21
N GLY A 195 -4.37 18.40 -3.56
CA GLY A 195 -4.56 18.79 -4.96
C GLY A 195 -5.86 18.29 -5.59
N ALA A 196 -6.72 17.59 -4.88
CA ALA A 196 -8.07 17.33 -5.34
C ALA A 196 -8.84 18.65 -5.43
N ASP A 197 -9.52 18.84 -6.55
CA ASP A 197 -10.39 20.02 -6.78
C ASP A 197 -11.82 19.64 -6.34
N PRO A 198 -12.34 20.23 -5.24
CA PRO A 198 -13.68 19.91 -4.77
C PRO A 198 -14.78 20.15 -5.80
N ALA A 199 -14.56 21.07 -6.75
CA ALA A 199 -15.53 21.36 -7.81
C ALA A 199 -15.69 20.20 -8.81
N LYS A 200 -14.74 19.25 -8.81
CA LYS A 200 -14.78 18.06 -9.67
C LYS A 200 -15.42 16.85 -8.99
N PHE A 201 -15.79 16.97 -7.72
CA PHE A 201 -16.43 15.87 -7.02
C PHE A 201 -17.87 15.68 -7.48
N ASP A 202 -18.31 14.43 -7.48
CA ASP A 202 -19.71 14.09 -7.62
C ASP A 202 -20.44 14.43 -6.31
N HIS A 203 -21.03 15.62 -6.24
CA HIS A 203 -21.66 16.12 -5.02
C HIS A 203 -22.88 15.32 -4.59
N GLU A 204 -23.62 14.70 -5.55
CA GLU A 204 -24.76 13.85 -5.25
C GLU A 204 -24.29 12.54 -4.58
N ALA A 205 -23.31 11.87 -5.17
CA ALA A 205 -22.71 10.67 -4.59
C ALA A 205 -22.01 10.96 -3.25
N LEU A 206 -21.27 12.08 -3.17
CA LEU A 206 -20.59 12.51 -1.95
C LEU A 206 -21.56 12.73 -0.78
N ALA A 207 -22.75 13.24 -1.04
CA ALA A 207 -23.81 13.42 -0.01
C ALA A 207 -24.27 12.07 0.59
N GLN A 208 -24.24 10.98 -0.19
CA GLN A 208 -24.52 9.64 0.32
C GLN A 208 -23.33 9.07 1.11
N TYR A 209 -22.11 9.19 0.57
CA TYR A 209 -20.90 8.71 1.25
C TYR A 209 -20.65 9.45 2.57
N GLY A 210 -21.00 10.74 2.64
CA GLY A 210 -20.88 11.56 3.84
C GLY A 210 -21.65 11.01 5.04
N LYS A 211 -22.77 10.31 4.82
CA LYS A 211 -23.55 9.65 5.89
C LYS A 211 -22.72 8.57 6.59
N TRP A 212 -21.94 7.84 5.83
CA TRP A 212 -21.07 6.80 6.37
C TRP A 212 -19.76 7.39 6.93
N HIS A 213 -19.22 8.43 6.31
CA HIS A 213 -18.07 9.15 6.85
C HIS A 213 -18.37 9.82 8.20
N ALA A 214 -19.62 10.22 8.45
CA ALA A 214 -20.03 10.83 9.72
C ALA A 214 -19.91 9.89 10.94
N VAL A 215 -19.87 8.58 10.72
CA VAL A 215 -19.69 7.58 11.78
C VAL A 215 -18.24 7.10 11.92
N ASN A 216 -17.30 7.73 11.20
CA ASN A 216 -15.87 7.48 11.41
C ASN A 216 -15.48 7.92 12.82
N PRO A 217 -15.01 7.01 13.69
CA PRO A 217 -14.71 7.35 15.08
C PRO A 217 -13.56 8.34 15.23
N ARG A 218 -12.55 8.23 14.35
CA ARG A 218 -11.38 9.12 14.36
C ARG A 218 -10.53 9.00 13.11
N THR A 219 -9.76 10.04 12.81
CA THR A 219 -8.68 9.98 11.84
C THR A 219 -7.41 9.42 12.50
N LEU A 220 -6.74 8.51 11.82
CA LEU A 220 -5.51 7.87 12.25
C LEU A 220 -4.29 8.68 11.83
N GLN A 221 -3.16 8.44 12.51
CA GLN A 221 -1.86 8.92 12.06
C GLN A 221 -1.17 7.87 11.16
N PRO A 222 -0.36 8.29 10.18
CA PRO A 222 0.35 7.37 9.28
C PRO A 222 1.21 6.31 9.99
N ASP A 223 1.76 6.64 11.15
CA ASP A 223 2.61 5.75 11.93
C ASP A 223 1.84 4.58 12.56
N GLU A 224 0.53 4.71 12.79
CA GLU A 224 -0.31 3.62 13.28
C GLU A 224 -0.42 2.50 12.22
N VAL A 225 -0.55 2.88 10.95
CA VAL A 225 -0.55 1.94 9.83
C VAL A 225 0.84 1.31 9.62
N ALA A 226 1.90 2.12 9.74
CA ALA A 226 3.28 1.65 9.63
C ALA A 226 3.63 0.59 10.71
N LYS A 227 3.18 0.78 11.94
CA LYS A 227 3.39 -0.18 13.05
C LYS A 227 2.73 -1.54 12.77
N LEU A 228 1.51 -1.53 12.23
CA LEU A 228 0.83 -2.77 11.86
C LEU A 228 1.48 -3.43 10.64
N SER A 229 1.91 -2.64 9.65
CA SER A 229 2.71 -3.15 8.53
C SER A 229 3.98 -3.84 9.01
N LEU A 230 4.71 -3.21 9.95
CA LEU A 230 5.91 -3.77 10.56
C LEU A 230 5.63 -5.13 11.23
N PHE A 231 4.57 -5.22 12.02
CA PHE A 231 4.18 -6.49 12.65
C PHE A 231 3.94 -7.58 11.60
N LEU A 232 3.10 -7.29 10.59
CA LEU A 232 2.71 -8.28 9.58
C LEU A 232 3.87 -8.79 8.72
N VAL A 233 4.91 -7.97 8.50
CA VAL A 233 6.09 -8.42 7.73
C VAL A 233 7.20 -9.00 8.59
N SER A 234 7.12 -8.87 9.90
CA SER A 234 8.10 -9.44 10.84
C SER A 234 7.87 -10.94 11.06
N ASP A 235 8.84 -11.58 11.69
CA ASP A 235 8.76 -13.01 12.04
C ASP A 235 7.76 -13.28 13.19
N GLU A 236 7.37 -12.23 13.94
CA GLU A 236 6.32 -12.32 14.96
C GLU A 236 4.96 -12.69 14.36
N ALA A 237 4.73 -12.34 13.09
CA ALA A 237 3.51 -12.67 12.35
C ALA A 237 3.66 -13.93 11.47
N SER A 238 4.57 -14.85 11.81
CA SER A 238 4.85 -16.06 11.01
C SER A 238 3.62 -16.94 10.75
N GLY A 239 2.66 -16.98 11.66
CA GLY A 239 1.39 -17.68 11.51
C GLY A 239 0.27 -16.86 10.83
N VAL A 240 0.51 -15.59 10.47
CA VAL A 240 -0.50 -14.70 9.88
C VAL A 240 -0.34 -14.67 8.37
N ASN A 241 -1.27 -15.31 7.65
CA ASN A 241 -1.28 -15.36 6.19
C ASN A 241 -2.72 -15.30 5.67
N GLY A 242 -2.99 -14.46 4.68
CA GLY A 242 -4.33 -14.25 4.11
C GLY A 242 -5.26 -13.41 4.99
N ALA A 243 -4.74 -12.80 6.04
CA ALA A 243 -5.52 -11.97 6.95
C ALA A 243 -5.87 -10.60 6.32
N GLU A 244 -7.08 -10.16 6.63
CA GLU A 244 -7.54 -8.79 6.41
C GLU A 244 -7.61 -8.11 7.77
N VAL A 245 -6.68 -7.22 8.04
CA VAL A 245 -6.54 -6.61 9.36
C VAL A 245 -6.99 -5.15 9.29
N ALA A 246 -8.07 -4.83 10.01
CA ALA A 246 -8.57 -3.47 10.09
C ALA A 246 -7.63 -2.59 10.92
N VAL A 247 -7.31 -1.42 10.39
CA VAL A 247 -6.64 -0.32 11.06
C VAL A 247 -7.42 0.96 10.72
N ASP A 248 -8.57 1.10 11.35
CA ASP A 248 -9.60 2.06 10.97
C ASP A 248 -10.25 2.78 12.17
N GLY A 249 -9.67 2.61 13.36
CA GLY A 249 -10.20 3.20 14.59
C GLY A 249 -11.53 2.61 15.05
N GLY A 250 -11.95 1.46 14.49
CA GLY A 250 -13.23 0.81 14.78
C GLY A 250 -14.34 1.19 13.80
N TRP A 251 -14.02 1.88 12.70
CA TRP A 251 -15.04 2.35 11.75
C TRP A 251 -15.87 1.21 11.15
N THR A 252 -15.22 0.12 10.69
CA THR A 252 -15.93 -1.03 10.12
C THR A 252 -16.56 -1.95 11.17
N ALA A 253 -16.27 -1.77 12.45
CA ALA A 253 -16.95 -2.52 13.53
C ALA A 253 -18.43 -2.12 13.72
N ALA A 254 -18.86 -1.03 13.09
CA ALA A 254 -20.23 -0.54 13.10
C ALA A 254 -21.10 -1.13 11.96
N CYS A 255 -20.55 -2.00 11.09
CA CYS A 255 -21.23 -2.56 9.90
C CYS A 255 -21.56 -4.03 10.10
#